data_5abfa1494aef5b50c1c50f5c590142e7
#
_entry.id   5abfa1494aef5b50c1c50f5c590142e7
#
_cell.length_a   1.000
_cell.length_b   1.000
_cell.length_c   1.000
_cell.angle_alpha   90.00
_cell.angle_beta   90.00
_cell.angle_gamma   90.00
#
_symmetry.space_group_name_H-M   'P 1'
#
loop_
_entity.id
_entity.type
_entity.pdbx_description
1 polymer ?
#
loop_
_entity_poly.entity_id
_entity_poly.type
_entity_poly.pdbx_seq_one_letter_code
_entity_poly.pdbx_strand_id
1 'polypeptide(L)'
;MWKSIPSFQRDARTRGIPQLGSGAIYKISDEDILCKPFDIPGHWPRVYGMDVGWNRTAVIWGAQDRESGILYLYSEHYRAHDEPHIHVEAIKQRGSWIPGVVDPAARGRSQRDGTQLLELYKKAGLDLEPAVNAVEAGIFACEQLMYGGRLKVFTSLSNWYSEDSMRGFVPGALGKAFRAVP
;
A
#
# COMPACT_ATOMS: atom_id res chain seq x y z
N MET A 1 -0.04 -20.28 -31.50
CA MET A 1 0.99 -19.22 -31.35
C MET A 1 0.61 -18.05 -30.39
N TRP A 2 -0.53 -18.09 -29.73
CA TRP A 2 -1.02 -17.01 -28.84
C TRP A 2 -0.89 -17.31 -27.32
N LYS A 3 -0.56 -18.52 -26.94
CA LYS A 3 -0.50 -18.95 -25.52
C LYS A 3 0.74 -18.52 -24.75
N SER A 4 1.76 -17.96 -25.44
CA SER A 4 3.02 -17.54 -24.83
C SER A 4 3.14 -16.03 -24.55
N ILE A 5 2.09 -15.25 -24.84
CA ILE A 5 2.11 -13.80 -24.63
C ILE A 5 1.43 -13.52 -23.29
N PRO A 6 2.12 -12.87 -22.33
CA PRO A 6 1.51 -12.43 -21.07
C PRO A 6 0.24 -11.61 -21.29
N SER A 7 -0.75 -11.73 -20.40
CA SER A 7 -2.07 -11.10 -20.53
C SER A 7 -1.98 -9.58 -20.78
N PHE A 8 -1.06 -8.89 -20.09
CA PHE A 8 -0.84 -7.45 -20.24
C PHE A 8 -0.35 -7.04 -21.65
N GLN A 9 0.34 -7.92 -22.38
CA GLN A 9 0.78 -7.63 -23.75
C GLN A 9 -0.31 -7.92 -24.81
N ARG A 10 -1.31 -8.73 -24.47
CA ARG A 10 -2.41 -9.04 -25.39
C ARG A 10 -3.31 -7.84 -25.61
N ASP A 11 -3.69 -7.14 -24.54
CA ASP A 11 -4.61 -5.99 -24.62
C ASP A 11 -4.00 -4.79 -25.34
N ALA A 12 -2.70 -4.55 -25.16
CA ALA A 12 -1.99 -3.52 -25.90
C ALA A 12 -1.97 -3.77 -27.41
N ARG A 13 -1.83 -5.04 -27.82
CA ARG A 13 -1.75 -5.43 -29.25
C ARG A 13 -3.11 -5.59 -29.93
N THR A 14 -4.15 -5.95 -29.17
CA THR A 14 -5.47 -6.25 -29.74
C THR A 14 -6.46 -5.10 -29.66
N ARG A 15 -6.31 -4.21 -28.66
CA ARG A 15 -7.26 -3.12 -28.39
C ARG A 15 -6.66 -1.73 -28.50
N GLY A 16 -5.35 -1.59 -28.83
CA GLY A 16 -4.68 -0.29 -28.91
C GLY A 16 -4.61 0.45 -27.57
N ILE A 17 -4.75 -0.27 -26.46
CA ILE A 17 -4.65 0.32 -25.10
C ILE A 17 -3.18 0.66 -24.87
N PRO A 18 -2.83 1.89 -24.44
CA PRO A 18 -1.45 2.27 -24.15
C PRO A 18 -0.82 1.29 -23.18
N GLN A 19 0.35 0.77 -23.53
CA GLN A 19 1.14 -0.04 -22.57
C GLN A 19 1.45 0.81 -21.35
N LEU A 20 1.32 0.21 -20.19
CA LEU A 20 1.94 0.72 -18.96
C LEU A 20 3.37 1.14 -19.31
N GLY A 21 3.67 2.44 -19.16
CA GLY A 21 4.94 3.01 -19.54
C GLY A 21 6.09 2.26 -18.87
N SER A 22 7.30 2.44 -19.39
CA SER A 22 8.56 1.82 -18.93
C SER A 22 8.89 2.08 -17.44
N GLY A 23 8.02 2.74 -16.68
CA GLY A 23 8.13 3.03 -15.26
C GLY A 23 7.18 2.26 -14.35
N ALA A 24 6.30 1.39 -14.88
CA ALA A 24 5.42 0.58 -14.02
C ALA A 24 6.24 -0.46 -13.25
N ILE A 25 6.23 -0.36 -11.93
CA ILE A 25 6.92 -1.29 -11.02
C ILE A 25 6.34 -2.70 -11.18
N TYR A 26 5.02 -2.81 -11.41
CA TYR A 26 4.33 -4.09 -11.58
C TYR A 26 3.71 -4.23 -12.97
N LYS A 27 3.94 -5.39 -13.61
CA LYS A 27 3.41 -5.73 -14.96
C LYS A 27 2.14 -6.57 -14.86
N ILE A 28 1.19 -6.15 -14.04
CA ILE A 28 -0.07 -6.86 -13.78
C ILE A 28 -1.23 -5.99 -14.25
N SER A 29 -2.23 -6.62 -14.86
CA SER A 29 -3.44 -5.91 -15.28
C SER A 29 -4.24 -5.45 -14.06
N ASP A 30 -4.82 -4.26 -14.15
CA ASP A 30 -5.73 -3.75 -13.12
C ASP A 30 -6.93 -4.68 -12.92
N GLU A 31 -7.42 -5.31 -13.98
CA GLU A 31 -8.53 -6.28 -13.93
C GLU A 31 -8.23 -7.48 -13.04
N ASP A 32 -6.95 -7.86 -12.93
CA ASP A 32 -6.52 -9.00 -12.10
C ASP A 32 -6.48 -8.67 -10.61
N ILE A 33 -6.31 -7.40 -10.24
CA ILE A 33 -6.18 -6.96 -8.84
C ILE A 33 -7.36 -6.17 -8.31
N LEU A 34 -8.21 -5.60 -9.20
CA LEU A 34 -9.34 -4.79 -8.78
C LEU A 34 -10.50 -5.61 -8.28
N CYS A 35 -11.16 -5.13 -7.23
CA CYS A 35 -12.43 -5.67 -6.77
C CYS A 35 -13.38 -4.57 -6.31
N LYS A 36 -14.69 -4.85 -6.35
CA LYS A 36 -15.70 -3.95 -5.81
C LYS A 36 -15.55 -3.86 -4.29
N PRO A 37 -15.73 -2.67 -3.69
CA PRO A 37 -15.75 -2.52 -2.24
C PRO A 37 -16.84 -3.38 -1.60
N PHE A 38 -16.52 -3.92 -0.43
CA PHE A 38 -17.44 -4.62 0.46
C PHE A 38 -17.06 -4.33 1.92
N ASP A 39 -17.93 -4.64 2.86
CA ASP A 39 -17.66 -4.45 4.26
C ASP A 39 -16.64 -5.47 4.77
N ILE A 40 -15.48 -4.99 5.22
CA ILE A 40 -14.42 -5.85 5.76
C ILE A 40 -14.88 -6.50 7.05
N PRO A 41 -14.91 -7.85 7.15
CA PRO A 41 -15.31 -8.55 8.37
C PRO A 41 -14.50 -8.11 9.59
N GLY A 42 -15.15 -7.94 10.73
CA GLY A 42 -14.52 -7.42 11.94
C GLY A 42 -13.41 -8.32 12.50
N HIS A 43 -13.44 -9.62 12.20
CA HIS A 43 -12.47 -10.59 12.66
C HIS A 43 -11.23 -10.70 11.76
N TRP A 44 -11.23 -10.04 10.62
CA TRP A 44 -10.05 -10.05 9.76
C TRP A 44 -8.95 -9.18 10.35
N PRO A 45 -7.71 -9.68 10.44
CA PRO A 45 -6.57 -8.88 10.85
C PRO A 45 -6.37 -7.71 9.88
N ARG A 46 -6.08 -6.54 10.45
CA ARG A 46 -5.88 -5.30 9.71
C ARG A 46 -4.55 -4.68 10.08
N VAL A 47 -3.97 -3.99 9.11
CA VAL A 47 -2.74 -3.22 9.29
C VAL A 47 -2.75 -2.05 8.32
N TYR A 48 -2.02 -1.00 8.61
CA TYR A 48 -1.77 0.06 7.63
C TYR A 48 -0.28 0.29 7.40
N GLY A 49 0.04 0.70 6.18
CA GLY A 49 1.36 1.20 5.79
C GLY A 49 1.32 2.72 5.64
N MET A 50 2.34 3.39 6.15
CA MET A 50 2.45 4.85 6.12
C MET A 50 3.77 5.29 5.51
N ASP A 51 3.69 6.18 4.55
CA ASP A 51 4.82 6.96 4.03
C ASP A 51 4.63 8.41 4.43
N VAL A 52 5.60 8.93 5.15
CA VAL A 52 5.55 10.28 5.69
C VAL A 52 6.48 11.19 4.93
N GLY A 53 5.91 12.19 4.27
CA GLY A 53 6.68 13.25 3.61
C GLY A 53 5.99 14.60 3.75
N TRP A 54 6.78 15.67 3.78
CA TRP A 54 6.22 17.02 3.81
C TRP A 54 5.36 17.33 2.58
N ASN A 55 5.84 16.95 1.41
CA ASN A 55 5.10 17.21 0.19
C ASN A 55 3.84 16.35 0.10
N ARG A 56 3.88 15.11 0.62
CA ARG A 56 2.75 14.18 0.63
C ARG A 56 2.92 13.14 1.73
N THR A 57 1.86 12.89 2.47
CA THR A 57 1.74 11.75 3.38
C THR A 57 0.72 10.80 2.81
N ALA A 58 1.11 9.55 2.65
CA ALA A 58 0.28 8.46 2.13
C ALA A 58 0.10 7.39 3.20
N VAL A 59 -1.13 6.92 3.37
CA VAL A 59 -1.46 5.78 4.24
C VAL A 59 -2.40 4.86 3.49
N ILE A 60 -2.13 3.56 3.56
CA ILE A 60 -3.00 2.54 2.97
C ILE A 60 -3.31 1.45 3.98
N TRP A 61 -4.57 1.05 4.07
CA TRP A 61 -5.04 -0.01 4.95
C TRP A 61 -5.27 -1.29 4.18
N GLY A 62 -4.82 -2.37 4.78
CA GLY A 62 -5.06 -3.71 4.30
C GLY A 62 -5.74 -4.60 5.35
N ALA A 63 -6.53 -5.54 4.87
CA ALA A 63 -7.15 -6.59 5.67
C ALA A 63 -6.91 -7.94 5.01
N GLN A 64 -6.65 -8.97 5.80
CA GLN A 64 -6.38 -10.30 5.28
C GLN A 64 -7.53 -11.25 5.59
N ASP A 65 -8.06 -11.87 4.55
CA ASP A 65 -8.87 -13.07 4.71
C ASP A 65 -7.95 -14.27 5.01
N ARG A 66 -8.05 -14.81 6.22
CA ARG A 66 -7.19 -15.94 6.64
C ARG A 66 -7.56 -17.25 5.97
N GLU A 67 -8.79 -17.42 5.49
CA GLU A 67 -9.24 -18.65 4.84
C GLU A 67 -8.66 -18.73 3.42
N SER A 68 -8.80 -17.67 2.64
CA SER A 68 -8.29 -17.63 1.26
C SER A 68 -6.84 -17.18 1.16
N GLY A 69 -6.30 -16.54 2.20
CA GLY A 69 -4.98 -15.90 2.19
C GLY A 69 -4.92 -14.63 1.34
N ILE A 70 -6.08 -14.09 0.91
CA ILE A 70 -6.17 -12.90 0.10
C ILE A 70 -6.04 -11.66 0.99
N LEU A 71 -5.19 -10.73 0.54
CA LEU A 71 -5.01 -9.41 1.11
C LEU A 71 -5.83 -8.40 0.33
N TYR A 72 -6.70 -7.67 1.03
CA TYR A 72 -7.53 -6.61 0.46
C TYR A 72 -7.04 -5.24 0.89
N LEU A 73 -6.65 -4.39 -0.05
CA LEU A 73 -6.42 -2.98 0.20
C LEU A 73 -7.78 -2.27 0.12
N TYR A 74 -8.26 -1.73 1.25
CA TYR A 74 -9.65 -1.31 1.37
C TYR A 74 -9.86 0.16 1.69
N SER A 75 -8.81 0.88 2.15
CA SER A 75 -8.89 2.31 2.47
C SER A 75 -7.56 2.99 2.24
N GLU A 76 -7.62 4.27 1.89
CA GLU A 76 -6.45 5.11 1.70
C GLU A 76 -6.63 6.49 2.35
N HIS A 77 -5.51 7.12 2.69
CA HIS A 77 -5.41 8.52 3.04
C HIS A 77 -4.22 9.10 2.31
N TYR A 78 -4.44 10.16 1.54
CA TYR A 78 -3.42 10.77 0.71
C TYR A 78 -3.57 12.28 0.76
N ARG A 79 -2.62 12.96 1.40
CA ARG A 79 -2.66 14.39 1.61
C ARG A 79 -1.29 15.03 1.47
N ALA A 80 -1.30 16.27 0.99
CA ALA A 80 -0.12 17.11 0.80
C ALA A 80 -0.16 18.29 1.78
N HIS A 81 1.00 18.66 2.29
CA HIS A 81 1.21 19.88 3.11
C HIS A 81 0.30 20.01 4.35
N ASP A 82 -0.18 18.89 4.88
CA ASP A 82 -0.97 18.87 6.10
C ASP A 82 -0.09 18.63 7.33
N GLU A 83 -0.52 19.19 8.46
CA GLU A 83 0.13 19.00 9.74
C GLU A 83 -0.05 17.57 10.27
N PRO A 84 0.92 17.02 11.03
CA PRO A 84 0.87 15.65 11.52
C PRO A 84 -0.41 15.27 12.24
N HIS A 85 -1.04 16.19 12.99
CA HIS A 85 -2.28 15.90 13.72
C HIS A 85 -3.44 15.56 12.80
N ILE A 86 -3.51 16.11 11.59
CA ILE A 86 -4.53 15.81 10.58
C ILE A 86 -4.42 14.34 10.14
N HIS A 87 -3.18 13.88 9.93
CA HIS A 87 -2.93 12.48 9.56
C HIS A 87 -3.27 11.54 10.72
N VAL A 88 -2.91 11.92 11.95
CA VAL A 88 -3.24 11.15 13.17
C VAL A 88 -4.75 10.97 13.33
N GLU A 89 -5.52 12.04 13.21
CA GLU A 89 -6.98 11.98 13.30
C GLU A 89 -7.59 11.11 12.21
N ALA A 90 -7.13 11.25 10.97
CA ALA A 90 -7.59 10.44 9.86
C ALA A 90 -7.29 8.94 10.07
N ILE A 91 -6.15 8.60 10.68
CA ILE A 91 -5.78 7.23 11.00
C ILE A 91 -6.67 6.69 12.14
N LYS A 92 -6.83 7.43 13.23
CA LYS A 92 -7.64 7.03 14.38
C LYS A 92 -9.11 6.80 14.03
N GLN A 93 -9.68 7.61 13.13
CA GLN A 93 -11.04 7.45 12.63
C GLN A 93 -11.30 6.10 11.93
N ARG A 94 -10.26 5.48 11.38
CA ARG A 94 -10.36 4.16 10.74
C ARG A 94 -10.19 2.99 11.71
N GLY A 95 -9.78 3.27 12.93
CA GLY A 95 -9.60 2.32 14.02
C GLY A 95 -8.25 2.54 14.71
N SER A 96 -8.29 3.14 15.90
CA SER A 96 -7.09 3.42 16.71
C SER A 96 -6.34 2.16 17.17
N TRP A 97 -6.99 0.99 17.07
CA TRP A 97 -6.45 -0.32 17.41
C TRP A 97 -5.68 -0.98 16.27
N ILE A 98 -5.75 -0.44 15.05
CA ILE A 98 -5.06 -1.02 13.89
C ILE A 98 -3.58 -0.65 13.98
N PRO A 99 -2.65 -1.62 14.01
CA PRO A 99 -1.22 -1.35 14.02
C PRO A 99 -0.76 -0.81 12.66
N GLY A 100 0.27 0.01 12.67
CA GLY A 100 0.85 0.61 11.48
C GLY A 100 2.33 0.34 11.31
N VAL A 101 2.76 0.35 10.05
CA VAL A 101 4.17 0.26 9.68
C VAL A 101 4.55 1.50 8.89
N VAL A 102 5.62 2.16 9.30
CA VAL A 102 6.14 3.36 8.64
C VAL A 102 7.43 3.06 7.90
N ASP A 103 7.58 3.61 6.68
CA ASP A 103 8.84 3.47 5.94
C ASP A 103 9.96 4.25 6.66
N PRO A 104 11.05 3.59 7.06
CA PRO A 104 12.19 4.28 7.67
C PRO A 104 12.90 5.25 6.71
N ALA A 105 12.78 5.09 5.38
CA ALA A 105 13.33 6.01 4.39
C ALA A 105 12.53 7.33 4.31
N ALA A 106 11.32 7.39 4.87
CA ALA A 106 10.58 8.63 5.15
C ALA A 106 11.30 9.56 6.14
N ARG A 107 12.43 9.12 6.68
CA ARG A 107 13.40 9.95 7.37
C ARG A 107 13.95 10.93 6.35
N GLY A 108 13.41 12.16 6.33
CA GLY A 108 13.90 13.25 5.49
C GLY A 108 15.43 13.35 5.49
N ARG A 109 16.00 14.21 4.70
CA ARG A 109 17.46 14.37 4.46
C ARG A 109 18.36 14.41 5.70
N SER A 110 17.80 14.46 6.92
CA SER A 110 18.51 14.23 8.18
C SER A 110 17.86 13.07 8.95
N GLN A 111 18.67 12.09 9.35
CA GLN A 111 18.23 10.98 10.22
C GLN A 111 17.57 11.46 11.53
N ARG A 112 17.92 12.67 11.95
CA ARG A 112 17.40 13.31 13.16
C ARG A 112 15.92 13.66 13.05
N ASP A 113 15.50 14.23 11.90
CA ASP A 113 14.13 14.71 11.70
C ASP A 113 13.13 13.54 11.52
N GLY A 114 13.54 12.45 10.89
CA GLY A 114 12.70 11.28 10.71
C GLY A 114 12.45 10.52 12.00
N THR A 115 13.44 10.43 12.90
CA THR A 115 13.25 9.85 14.23
C THR A 115 12.31 10.72 15.06
N GLN A 116 12.45 12.03 15.00
CA GLN A 116 11.57 12.97 15.69
C GLN A 116 10.12 12.88 15.18
N LEU A 117 9.93 12.71 13.89
CA LEU A 117 8.60 12.60 13.30
C LEU A 117 7.90 11.28 13.69
N LEU A 118 8.61 10.15 13.67
CA LEU A 118 8.08 8.89 14.18
C LEU A 118 7.67 8.97 15.66
N GLU A 119 8.53 9.57 16.50
CA GLU A 119 8.23 9.78 17.92
C GLU A 119 7.04 10.71 18.13
N LEU A 120 6.87 11.72 17.28
CA LEU A 120 5.70 12.60 17.32
C LEU A 120 4.41 11.82 17.05
N TYR A 121 4.38 10.97 16.03
CA TYR A 121 3.22 10.14 15.72
C TYR A 121 2.92 9.11 16.83
N LYS A 122 3.95 8.48 17.40
CA LYS A 122 3.81 7.57 18.55
C LYS A 122 3.26 8.30 19.79
N LYS A 123 3.79 9.47 20.11
CA LYS A 123 3.29 10.31 21.20
C LYS A 123 1.86 10.76 20.98
N ALA A 124 1.45 10.96 19.73
CA ALA A 124 0.07 11.23 19.35
C ALA A 124 -0.86 10.00 19.47
N GLY A 125 -0.32 8.83 19.85
CA GLY A 125 -1.08 7.61 20.17
C GLY A 125 -1.27 6.68 18.97
N LEU A 126 -0.42 6.75 17.95
CA LEU A 126 -0.41 5.75 16.89
C LEU A 126 0.50 4.57 17.28
N ASP A 127 0.00 3.36 17.05
CA ASP A 127 0.79 2.12 17.16
C ASP A 127 1.56 1.94 15.84
N LEU A 128 2.81 2.45 15.81
CA LEU A 128 3.66 2.50 14.63
C LEU A 128 4.99 1.78 14.87
N GLU A 129 5.29 0.81 14.00
CA GLU A 129 6.59 0.18 13.94
C GLU A 129 7.36 0.58 12.65
N PRO A 130 8.67 0.80 12.75
CA PRO A 130 9.47 1.04 11.55
C PRO A 130 9.51 -0.21 10.69
N ALA A 131 9.29 -0.06 9.38
CA ALA A 131 9.46 -1.16 8.44
C ALA A 131 10.92 -1.62 8.42
N VAL A 132 11.16 -2.92 8.33
CA VAL A 132 12.50 -3.48 8.12
C VAL A 132 12.98 -3.07 6.72
N ASN A 133 14.18 -2.50 6.63
CA ASN A 133 14.71 -1.80 5.46
C ASN A 133 15.16 -2.75 4.33
N ALA A 134 14.20 -3.43 3.68
CA ALA A 134 14.43 -4.26 2.50
C ALA A 134 13.37 -3.95 1.43
N VAL A 135 13.49 -2.78 0.78
CA VAL A 135 12.57 -2.31 -0.26
C VAL A 135 12.37 -3.37 -1.34
N GLU A 136 13.46 -3.94 -1.86
CA GLU A 136 13.41 -4.99 -2.88
C GLU A 136 12.64 -6.23 -2.43
N ALA A 137 12.82 -6.67 -1.18
CA ALA A 137 12.07 -7.81 -0.64
C ALA A 137 10.58 -7.48 -0.47
N GLY A 138 10.25 -6.22 -0.19
CA GLY A 138 8.87 -5.74 -0.13
C GLY A 138 8.20 -5.72 -1.51
N ILE A 139 8.90 -5.21 -2.52
CA ILE A 139 8.45 -5.22 -3.93
C ILE A 139 8.20 -6.67 -4.37
N PHE A 140 9.18 -7.54 -4.17
CA PHE A 140 9.05 -8.95 -4.53
C PHE A 140 7.87 -9.65 -3.83
N ALA A 141 7.67 -9.39 -2.54
CA ALA A 141 6.54 -9.97 -1.80
C ALA A 141 5.18 -9.51 -2.36
N CYS A 142 5.05 -8.22 -2.72
CA CYS A 142 3.84 -7.72 -3.37
C CYS A 142 3.63 -8.32 -4.76
N GLU A 143 4.69 -8.43 -5.57
CA GLU A 143 4.63 -9.11 -6.86
C GLU A 143 4.10 -10.55 -6.72
N GLN A 144 4.63 -11.32 -5.76
CA GLN A 144 4.19 -12.69 -5.51
C GLN A 144 2.71 -12.75 -5.11
N LEU A 145 2.22 -11.80 -4.30
CA LEU A 145 0.81 -11.72 -3.95
C LEU A 145 -0.06 -11.36 -5.15
N MET A 146 0.38 -10.42 -5.98
CA MET A 146 -0.35 -9.99 -7.17
C MET A 146 -0.41 -11.12 -8.21
N TYR A 147 0.73 -11.72 -8.57
CA TYR A 147 0.78 -12.84 -9.54
C TYR A 147 0.06 -14.08 -9.04
N GLY A 148 0.05 -14.31 -7.72
CA GLY A 148 -0.72 -15.39 -7.10
C GLY A 148 -2.21 -15.11 -6.94
N GLY A 149 -2.72 -13.97 -7.40
CA GLY A 149 -4.12 -13.55 -7.24
C GLY A 149 -4.52 -13.26 -5.78
N ARG A 150 -3.54 -13.13 -4.89
CA ARG A 150 -3.74 -12.94 -3.44
C ARG A 150 -3.67 -11.48 -2.98
N LEU A 151 -3.55 -10.53 -3.90
CA LEU A 151 -3.72 -9.11 -3.61
C LEU A 151 -4.93 -8.59 -4.38
N LYS A 152 -5.86 -7.97 -3.67
CA LYS A 152 -7.00 -7.27 -4.25
C LYS A 152 -7.03 -5.82 -3.76
N VAL A 153 -7.47 -4.91 -4.62
CA VAL A 153 -7.55 -3.48 -4.35
C VAL A 153 -8.96 -3.01 -4.61
N PHE A 154 -9.55 -2.32 -3.65
CA PHE A 154 -10.89 -1.76 -3.83
C PHE A 154 -10.89 -0.67 -4.91
N THR A 155 -11.87 -0.72 -5.80
CA THR A 155 -12.04 0.29 -6.85
C THR A 155 -12.30 1.70 -6.33
N SER A 156 -12.57 1.86 -5.03
CA SER A 156 -12.71 3.14 -4.35
C SER A 156 -11.39 3.86 -4.03
N LEU A 157 -10.24 3.18 -4.16
CA LEU A 157 -8.92 3.75 -3.87
C LEU A 157 -8.40 4.53 -5.09
N SER A 158 -8.90 5.76 -5.27
CA SER A 158 -8.62 6.58 -6.47
C SER A 158 -7.16 7.02 -6.59
N ASN A 159 -6.50 7.28 -5.46
CA ASN A 159 -5.08 7.68 -5.46
C ASN A 159 -4.15 6.51 -5.78
N TRP A 160 -4.59 5.27 -5.55
CA TRP A 160 -3.88 4.08 -5.97
C TRP A 160 -3.66 4.04 -7.49
N TYR A 161 -4.60 4.59 -8.27
CA TYR A 161 -4.58 4.53 -9.76
C TYR A 161 -3.92 5.73 -10.42
N SER A 162 -3.73 6.85 -9.73
CA SER A 162 -3.10 8.02 -10.35
C SER A 162 -1.64 7.75 -10.69
N GLU A 163 -1.09 8.40 -11.73
CA GLU A 163 0.30 8.22 -12.17
C GLU A 163 1.33 8.63 -11.11
N ASP A 164 0.96 9.55 -10.22
CA ASP A 164 1.70 9.89 -8.98
C ASP A 164 1.48 8.86 -7.86
N SER A 165 1.01 7.70 -8.22
CA SER A 165 0.28 6.77 -7.39
C SER A 165 1.11 6.05 -6.35
N MET A 166 0.42 5.66 -5.31
CA MET A 166 0.86 4.76 -4.25
C MET A 166 1.32 3.37 -4.73
N ARG A 167 1.23 3.06 -6.04
CA ARG A 167 1.73 1.80 -6.64
C ARG A 167 3.22 1.59 -6.37
N GLY A 168 4.01 2.68 -6.30
CA GLY A 168 5.42 2.60 -5.92
C GLY A 168 5.65 2.45 -4.42
N PHE A 169 4.68 2.85 -3.61
CA PHE A 169 4.77 2.92 -2.16
C PHE A 169 4.40 1.61 -1.44
N VAL A 170 3.33 0.96 -1.88
CA VAL A 170 2.76 -0.24 -1.24
C VAL A 170 3.74 -1.39 -1.02
N PRO A 171 4.70 -1.66 -1.91
CA PRO A 171 5.61 -2.79 -1.74
C PRO A 171 6.47 -2.75 -0.50
N GLY A 172 6.93 -1.57 -0.13
CA GLY A 172 7.88 -1.43 0.98
C GLY A 172 7.23 -1.60 2.35
N ALA A 173 6.12 -0.94 2.59
CA ALA A 173 5.45 -0.88 3.88
C ALA A 173 4.51 -2.06 4.14
N LEU A 174 3.67 -2.42 3.17
CA LEU A 174 2.64 -3.44 3.36
C LEU A 174 3.14 -4.88 3.28
N GLY A 175 4.05 -5.21 2.37
CA GLY A 175 4.58 -6.57 2.26
C GLY A 175 5.25 -7.07 3.54
N LYS A 176 5.63 -6.15 4.42
CA LYS A 176 6.25 -6.43 5.73
C LYS A 176 5.25 -6.37 6.87
N ALA A 177 4.30 -5.44 6.83
CA ALA A 177 3.24 -5.32 7.81
C ALA A 177 2.43 -6.63 7.90
N PHE A 178 2.16 -7.27 6.77
CA PHE A 178 1.40 -8.53 6.74
C PHE A 178 2.20 -9.78 7.13
N ARG A 179 3.54 -9.75 7.11
CA ARG A 179 4.35 -10.83 7.71
C ARG A 179 4.40 -10.77 9.22
N ALA A 180 4.11 -9.61 9.81
CA ALA A 180 4.10 -9.39 11.24
C ALA A 180 2.72 -9.64 11.90
N VAL A 181 1.68 -9.88 11.11
CA VAL A 181 0.36 -10.27 11.63
C VAL A 181 0.38 -11.76 11.92
N PRO A 182 0.31 -12.17 13.21
CA PRO A 182 0.36 -13.58 13.63
C PRO A 182 -0.84 -14.38 13.13
#